data_7f9172f83935aaa280e050ca9d485546
#
_entry.id   7f9172f83935aaa280e050ca9d485546
#
_cell.length_a   1.000
_cell.length_b   1.000
_cell.length_c   1.000
_cell.angle_alpha   90.00
_cell.angle_beta   90.00
_cell.angle_gamma   90.00
#
_symmetry.space_group_name_H-M   'P 1'
#
loop_
_entity.id
_entity.type
_entity.pdbx_description
1 polymer ?
#
loop_
_entity_poly.entity_id
_entity_poly.type
_entity_poly.pdbx_seq_one_letter_code
_entity_poly.pdbx_strand_id
1 'polypeptide(L)'
;MKKVIITGGNSGIGYQTAKQLAEKGWSVTLFCRRKEATEQACEKIRQQTENPHVDYFLVDLSDMKSVRQAVEQYIQKEETLDVLINNAADFDLSIKSPVITKDRLEKQFATNVVAPYLLSSLLKGLLEQSEKIGRAHV
;
A
#
# COMPACT_ATOMS: atom_id res chain seq x y z
N MET A 1 18.18 -0.20 6.76
CA MET A 1 17.36 -0.34 5.54
C MET A 1 16.07 0.46 5.71
N LYS A 2 15.77 1.31 4.78
CA LYS A 2 14.52 2.06 4.79
C LYS A 2 13.38 1.21 4.28
N LYS A 3 12.19 1.45 4.79
CA LYS A 3 11.00 0.64 4.51
C LYS A 3 9.85 1.50 4.01
N VAL A 4 9.19 1.02 2.98
CA VAL A 4 8.05 1.71 2.35
C VAL A 4 6.88 0.76 2.16
N ILE A 5 5.67 1.26 2.40
CA ILE A 5 4.43 0.63 1.96
C ILE A 5 3.89 1.43 0.78
N ILE A 6 3.53 0.74 -0.29
CA ILE A 6 2.92 1.35 -1.48
C ILE A 6 1.58 0.67 -1.75
N THR A 7 0.49 1.42 -1.69
CA THR A 7 -0.81 0.88 -2.09
C THR A 7 -0.92 0.91 -3.61
N GLY A 8 -1.49 -0.15 -4.19
CA GLY A 8 -1.65 -0.26 -5.64
C GLY A 8 -0.34 -0.36 -6.41
N GLY A 9 0.68 -0.97 -5.81
CA GLY A 9 2.02 -1.06 -6.40
C GLY A 9 2.21 -2.14 -7.45
N ASN A 10 1.16 -2.85 -7.84
CA ASN A 10 1.26 -3.96 -8.80
C ASN A 10 1.20 -3.52 -10.27
N SER A 11 0.94 -2.25 -10.53
CA SER A 11 0.88 -1.72 -11.91
C SER A 11 1.11 -0.21 -11.94
N GLY A 12 1.35 0.32 -13.14
CA GLY A 12 1.43 1.75 -13.41
C GLY A 12 2.50 2.48 -12.60
N ILE A 13 2.16 3.66 -12.11
CA ILE A 13 3.07 4.54 -11.37
C ILE A 13 3.55 3.88 -10.08
N GLY A 14 2.65 3.20 -9.38
CA GLY A 14 2.99 2.49 -8.14
C GLY A 14 4.02 1.40 -8.35
N TYR A 15 3.90 0.64 -9.44
CA TYR A 15 4.88 -0.38 -9.82
C TYR A 15 6.26 0.25 -10.10
N GLN A 16 6.28 1.31 -10.88
CA GLN A 16 7.56 1.98 -11.20
C GLN A 16 8.22 2.57 -9.97
N THR A 17 7.42 3.15 -9.07
CA THR A 17 7.92 3.67 -7.80
C THR A 17 8.49 2.54 -6.93
N ALA A 18 7.78 1.42 -6.82
CA ALA A 18 8.25 0.25 -6.07
C ALA A 18 9.58 -0.26 -6.63
N LYS A 19 9.69 -0.37 -7.94
CA LYS A 19 10.90 -0.83 -8.60
C LYS A 19 12.08 0.11 -8.32
N GLN A 20 11.88 1.41 -8.45
CA GLN A 20 12.93 2.40 -8.23
C GLN A 20 13.42 2.39 -6.77
N LEU A 21 12.52 2.27 -5.81
CA LEU A 21 12.91 2.19 -4.41
C LEU A 21 13.62 0.88 -4.09
N ALA A 22 13.17 -0.23 -4.69
CA ALA A 22 13.87 -1.51 -4.55
C ALA A 22 15.28 -1.46 -5.13
N GLU A 23 15.47 -0.77 -6.26
CA GLU A 23 16.81 -0.55 -6.84
C GLU A 23 17.74 0.20 -5.89
N LYS A 24 17.18 1.07 -5.05
CA LYS A 24 17.93 1.82 -4.05
C LYS A 24 18.16 1.04 -2.75
N GLY A 25 17.75 -0.21 -2.70
CA GLY A 25 17.96 -1.06 -1.54
C GLY A 25 16.89 -0.93 -0.45
N TRP A 26 15.76 -0.34 -0.74
CA TRP A 26 14.65 -0.24 0.22
C TRP A 26 13.94 -1.58 0.40
N SER A 27 13.42 -1.81 1.58
CA SER A 27 12.42 -2.87 1.80
C SER A 27 11.07 -2.33 1.34
N VAL A 28 10.47 -3.00 0.34
CA VAL A 28 9.23 -2.56 -0.30
C VAL A 28 8.12 -3.53 0.02
N THR A 29 7.01 -3.04 0.57
CA THR A 29 5.82 -3.83 0.81
C THR A 29 4.67 -3.25 0.00
N LEU A 30 4.08 -4.09 -0.87
CA LEU A 30 2.91 -3.69 -1.67
C LEU A 30 1.64 -4.04 -0.92
N PHE A 31 0.72 -3.09 -0.84
CA PHE A 31 -0.64 -3.30 -0.36
C PHE A 31 -1.56 -3.30 -1.58
N CYS A 32 -1.98 -4.47 -2.02
CA CYS A 32 -2.73 -4.66 -3.26
C CYS A 32 -3.85 -5.67 -3.07
N ARG A 33 -4.84 -5.62 -3.95
CA ARG A 33 -6.03 -6.46 -3.86
C ARG A 33 -5.89 -7.81 -4.57
N ARG A 34 -5.23 -7.83 -5.73
CA ARG A 34 -5.18 -9.01 -6.61
C ARG A 34 -3.94 -9.84 -6.33
N LYS A 35 -4.14 -11.03 -5.80
CA LYS A 35 -3.04 -11.90 -5.37
C LYS A 35 -2.06 -12.23 -6.51
N GLU A 36 -2.56 -12.77 -7.62
CA GLU A 36 -1.68 -13.21 -8.72
C GLU A 36 -0.90 -12.05 -9.33
N ALA A 37 -1.58 -10.95 -9.64
CA ALA A 37 -0.92 -9.78 -10.21
C ALA A 37 0.13 -9.20 -9.24
N THR A 38 -0.16 -9.21 -7.95
CA THR A 38 0.76 -8.69 -6.93
C THR A 38 1.98 -9.59 -6.76
N GLU A 39 1.77 -10.91 -6.74
CA GLU A 39 2.89 -11.88 -6.68
C GLU A 39 3.80 -11.74 -7.88
N GLN A 40 3.24 -11.62 -9.08
CA GLN A 40 4.01 -11.43 -10.30
C GLN A 40 4.81 -10.12 -10.27
N ALA A 41 4.19 -9.04 -9.78
CA ALA A 41 4.88 -7.75 -9.65
C ALA A 41 6.06 -7.85 -8.68
N CYS A 42 5.87 -8.46 -7.52
CA CYS A 42 6.94 -8.66 -6.54
C CYS A 42 8.08 -9.49 -7.11
N GLU A 43 7.75 -10.61 -7.75
CA GLU A 43 8.73 -11.49 -8.38
C GLU A 43 9.57 -10.75 -9.42
N LYS A 44 8.89 -10.01 -10.30
CA LYS A 44 9.53 -9.25 -11.36
C LYS A 44 10.46 -8.16 -10.80
N ILE A 45 10.02 -7.44 -9.77
CA ILE A 45 10.85 -6.43 -9.13
C ILE A 45 12.07 -7.06 -8.48
N ARG A 46 11.91 -8.17 -7.75
CA ARG A 46 13.04 -8.87 -7.13
C ARG A 46 14.08 -9.29 -8.16
N GLN A 47 13.63 -9.84 -9.30
CA GLN A 47 14.53 -10.28 -10.37
C GLN A 47 15.24 -9.11 -11.03
N GLN A 48 14.53 -8.05 -11.35
CA GLN A 48 15.09 -6.90 -12.05
C GLN A 48 16.02 -6.05 -11.19
N THR A 49 15.77 -6.00 -9.89
CA THR A 49 16.54 -5.15 -8.96
C THR A 49 17.54 -5.93 -8.13
N GLU A 50 17.49 -7.25 -8.17
CA GLU A 50 18.30 -8.14 -7.32
C GLU A 50 18.09 -7.87 -5.82
N ASN A 51 16.93 -7.31 -5.46
CA ASN A 51 16.57 -7.00 -4.08
C ASN A 51 15.52 -8.02 -3.60
N PRO A 52 15.86 -8.90 -2.63
CA PRO A 52 14.90 -9.88 -2.12
C PRO A 52 13.85 -9.29 -1.19
N HIS A 53 14.04 -8.05 -0.72
CA HIS A 53 13.16 -7.42 0.26
C HIS A 53 11.99 -6.70 -0.40
N VAL A 54 11.24 -7.44 -1.22
CA VAL A 54 10.02 -6.97 -1.88
C VAL A 54 8.93 -7.99 -1.56
N ASP A 55 7.92 -7.55 -0.85
CA ASP A 55 6.85 -8.41 -0.37
C ASP A 55 5.49 -7.73 -0.50
N TYR A 56 4.42 -8.41 -0.12
CA TYR A 56 3.09 -7.83 -0.20
C TYR A 56 2.18 -8.36 0.91
N PHE A 57 1.13 -7.60 1.19
CA PHE A 57 -0.05 -8.07 1.90
C PHE A 57 -1.28 -7.73 1.08
N LEU A 58 -2.24 -8.65 1.04
CA LEU A 58 -3.47 -8.40 0.31
C LEU A 58 -4.37 -7.49 1.13
N VAL A 59 -4.95 -6.51 0.45
CA VAL A 59 -5.86 -5.56 1.06
C VAL A 59 -6.92 -5.10 0.06
N ASP A 60 -8.16 -5.04 0.51
CA ASP A 60 -9.24 -4.37 -0.21
C ASP A 60 -9.47 -3.01 0.47
N LEU A 61 -9.05 -1.94 -0.20
CA LEU A 61 -9.14 -0.58 0.36
C LEU A 61 -10.59 -0.08 0.46
N SER A 62 -11.55 -0.77 -0.13
CA SER A 62 -12.97 -0.45 0.05
C SER A 62 -13.58 -1.10 1.28
N ASP A 63 -12.84 -1.96 1.97
CA ASP A 63 -13.25 -2.70 3.17
C ASP A 63 -12.33 -2.33 4.33
N MET A 64 -12.83 -1.57 5.29
CA MET A 64 -12.02 -1.05 6.39
C MET A 64 -11.47 -2.16 7.29
N LYS A 65 -12.17 -3.28 7.44
CA LYS A 65 -11.66 -4.45 8.15
C LYS A 65 -10.43 -5.03 7.45
N SER A 66 -10.46 -5.10 6.13
CA SER A 66 -9.33 -5.56 5.32
C SER A 66 -8.12 -4.65 5.52
N VAL A 67 -8.34 -3.33 5.56
CA VAL A 67 -7.28 -2.35 5.83
C VAL A 67 -6.63 -2.60 7.19
N ARG A 68 -7.43 -2.79 8.23
CA ARG A 68 -6.91 -3.08 9.58
C ARG A 68 -6.12 -4.38 9.64
N GLN A 69 -6.62 -5.42 8.97
CA GLN A 69 -5.93 -6.72 8.91
C GLN A 69 -4.57 -6.62 8.22
N ALA A 70 -4.49 -5.89 7.12
CA ALA A 70 -3.23 -5.71 6.40
C ALA A 70 -2.20 -4.96 7.26
N VAL A 71 -2.63 -3.93 7.97
CA VAL A 71 -1.75 -3.20 8.90
C VAL A 71 -1.28 -4.10 10.05
N GLU A 72 -2.15 -4.91 10.62
CA GLU A 72 -1.77 -5.85 11.67
C GLU A 72 -0.73 -6.85 11.17
N GLN A 73 -0.91 -7.38 9.96
CA GLN A 73 0.06 -8.29 9.36
C GLN A 73 1.42 -7.60 9.14
N TYR A 74 1.39 -6.36 8.69
CA TYR A 74 2.63 -5.59 8.52
C TYR A 74 3.36 -5.38 9.86
N ILE A 75 2.64 -4.95 10.88
CA ILE A 75 3.21 -4.68 12.21
C ILE A 75 3.79 -5.94 12.86
N GLN A 76 3.18 -7.10 12.63
CA GLN A 76 3.70 -8.38 13.12
C GLN A 76 5.02 -8.77 12.46
N LYS A 77 5.23 -8.36 11.22
CA LYS A 77 6.42 -8.71 10.46
C LYS A 77 7.52 -7.65 10.58
N GLU A 78 7.14 -6.37 10.59
CA GLU A 78 8.06 -5.25 10.52
C GLU A 78 7.90 -4.33 11.72
N GLU A 79 9.02 -3.91 12.31
CA GLU A 79 9.03 -3.04 13.48
C GLU A 79 9.07 -1.55 13.13
N THR A 80 9.43 -1.24 11.89
CA THR A 80 9.62 0.16 11.44
C THR A 80 8.95 0.40 10.10
N LEU A 81 8.66 1.66 9.84
CA LEU A 81 8.17 2.13 8.55
C LEU A 81 8.63 3.58 8.34
N ASP A 82 9.29 3.85 7.23
CA ASP A 82 9.79 5.19 6.91
C ASP A 82 8.82 5.99 6.06
N VAL A 83 8.16 5.35 5.09
CA VAL A 83 7.27 6.04 4.15
C VAL A 83 6.03 5.20 3.86
N LEU A 84 4.89 5.86 3.81
CA LEU A 84 3.64 5.31 3.28
C LEU A 84 3.26 6.08 2.03
N ILE A 85 3.13 5.39 0.91
CA ILE A 85 2.70 5.97 -0.36
C ILE A 85 1.29 5.49 -0.69
N ASN A 86 0.33 6.38 -0.54
CA ASN A 86 -1.08 6.13 -0.89
C ASN A 86 -1.28 6.38 -2.38
N ASN A 87 -0.93 5.38 -3.19
CA ASN A 87 -0.98 5.46 -4.65
C ASN A 87 -2.27 4.89 -5.24
N ALA A 88 -2.89 3.90 -4.61
CA ALA A 88 -4.09 3.27 -5.13
C ALA A 88 -5.26 4.25 -5.20
N ALA A 89 -6.04 4.15 -6.27
CA ALA A 89 -7.23 4.95 -6.47
C ALA A 89 -8.27 4.18 -7.27
N ASP A 90 -9.54 4.49 -7.06
CA ASP A 90 -10.67 3.94 -7.81
C ASP A 90 -11.42 5.10 -8.46
N PHE A 91 -11.33 5.22 -9.78
CA PHE A 91 -11.99 6.24 -10.58
C PHE A 91 -12.75 5.60 -11.74
N ASP A 92 -13.58 4.61 -11.44
CA ASP A 92 -14.36 3.93 -12.47
C ASP A 92 -15.53 4.83 -12.94
N LEU A 93 -15.30 5.51 -14.05
CA LEU A 93 -16.27 6.43 -14.63
C LEU A 93 -17.44 5.69 -15.32
N SER A 94 -17.37 4.38 -15.49
CA SER A 94 -18.47 3.59 -16.06
C SER A 94 -19.58 3.37 -15.05
N ILE A 95 -19.33 3.53 -13.76
CA ILE A 95 -20.31 3.36 -12.70
C ILE A 95 -21.18 4.61 -12.62
N LYS A 96 -22.49 4.42 -12.88
CA LYS A 96 -23.47 5.52 -12.89
C LYS A 96 -24.23 5.69 -11.58
N SER A 97 -24.19 4.68 -10.72
CA SER A 97 -24.86 4.69 -9.42
C SER A 97 -23.87 4.41 -8.32
N PRO A 98 -24.03 5.01 -7.13
CA PRO A 98 -23.13 4.74 -6.02
C PRO A 98 -23.14 3.25 -5.64
N VAL A 99 -21.96 2.70 -5.41
CA VAL A 99 -21.79 1.36 -4.83
C VAL A 99 -21.49 1.55 -3.35
N ILE A 100 -22.30 0.94 -2.49
CA ILE A 100 -22.16 1.07 -1.04
C ILE A 100 -21.42 -0.14 -0.50
N THR A 101 -20.40 0.10 0.30
CA THR A 101 -19.55 -0.94 0.90
C THR A 101 -20.19 -1.53 2.17
N LYS A 102 -19.54 -2.56 2.71
CA LYS A 102 -19.91 -3.17 3.99
C LYS A 102 -19.91 -2.15 5.14
N ASP A 103 -19.07 -1.13 5.04
CA ASP A 103 -18.95 -0.07 6.06
C ASP A 103 -19.96 1.06 5.84
N ARG A 104 -20.93 0.87 4.94
CA ARG A 104 -21.95 1.86 4.58
C ARG A 104 -21.35 3.12 3.99
N LEU A 105 -20.24 2.99 3.26
CA LEU A 105 -19.58 4.09 2.57
C LEU A 105 -19.73 3.91 1.07
N GLU A 106 -19.76 5.03 0.34
CA GLU A 106 -19.67 4.96 -1.10
C GLU A 106 -18.25 4.45 -1.46
N LYS A 107 -18.17 3.52 -2.42
CA LYS A 107 -16.96 2.73 -2.67
C LYS A 107 -15.75 3.57 -3.07
N GLN A 108 -15.91 4.53 -3.98
CA GLN A 108 -14.80 5.37 -4.42
C GLN A 108 -14.32 6.28 -3.30
N PHE A 109 -15.24 6.82 -2.51
CA PHE A 109 -14.91 7.60 -1.32
C PHE A 109 -14.16 6.74 -0.28
N ALA A 110 -14.65 5.54 -0.02
CA ALA A 110 -13.98 4.61 0.90
C ALA A 110 -12.55 4.33 0.45
N THR A 111 -12.35 3.99 -0.81
CA THR A 111 -11.06 3.62 -1.37
C THR A 111 -10.10 4.80 -1.45
N ASN A 112 -10.60 5.97 -1.90
CA ASN A 112 -9.73 7.10 -2.22
C ASN A 112 -9.51 8.06 -1.05
N VAL A 113 -10.37 8.08 -0.06
CA VAL A 113 -10.32 9.03 1.05
C VAL A 113 -10.24 8.33 2.41
N VAL A 114 -11.19 7.45 2.72
CA VAL A 114 -11.26 6.84 4.06
C VAL A 114 -10.11 5.88 4.30
N ALA A 115 -9.80 5.01 3.34
CA ALA A 115 -8.71 4.04 3.49
C ALA A 115 -7.33 4.72 3.65
N PRO A 116 -6.95 5.72 2.83
CA PRO A 116 -5.69 6.44 3.06
C PRO A 116 -5.62 7.11 4.43
N TYR A 117 -6.72 7.70 4.88
CA TYR A 117 -6.80 8.28 6.22
C TYR A 117 -6.60 7.23 7.30
N LEU A 118 -7.30 6.09 7.19
CA LEU A 118 -7.19 5.01 8.17
C LEU A 118 -5.78 4.42 8.19
N LEU A 119 -5.18 4.16 7.02
CA LEU A 119 -3.79 3.68 6.92
C LEU A 119 -2.82 4.64 7.60
N SER A 120 -2.93 5.92 7.29
CA SER A 120 -2.07 6.95 7.88
C SER A 120 -2.23 7.00 9.40
N SER A 121 -3.46 6.90 9.89
CA SER A 121 -3.74 6.90 11.33
C SER A 121 -3.18 5.66 12.04
N LEU A 122 -3.40 4.47 11.46
CA LEU A 122 -2.94 3.22 12.04
C LEU A 122 -1.41 3.07 12.02
N LEU A 123 -0.76 3.63 11.01
CA LEU A 123 0.68 3.54 10.82
C LEU A 123 1.44 4.75 11.39
N LYS A 124 0.73 5.72 11.92
CA LYS A 124 1.32 6.97 12.44
C LYS A 124 2.44 6.71 13.44
N GLY A 125 2.24 5.79 14.38
CA GLY A 125 3.25 5.48 15.40
C GLY A 125 4.56 4.99 14.79
N LEU A 126 4.49 4.11 13.79
CA LEU A 126 5.68 3.63 13.10
C LEU A 126 6.36 4.73 12.29
N LEU A 127 5.55 5.55 11.60
CA LEU A 127 6.08 6.66 10.79
C LEU A 127 6.79 7.72 11.67
N GLU A 128 6.27 7.99 12.84
CA GLU A 128 6.86 8.95 13.78
C GLU A 128 8.18 8.44 14.37
N GLN A 129 8.37 7.13 14.44
CA GLN A 129 9.62 6.52 14.93
C GLN A 129 10.72 6.50 13.88
N SER A 130 10.43 6.88 12.62
CA SER A 130 11.44 6.93 11.58
C SER A 130 12.47 8.03 11.91
N GLU A 131 13.72 7.81 11.52
CA GLU A 131 14.82 8.75 11.77
C GLU A 131 14.64 10.08 11.04
N LYS A 132 13.85 10.11 9.99
CA LYS A 132 13.65 11.31 9.18
C LYS A 132 12.34 12.01 9.51
N ILE A 133 12.45 13.30 9.72
CA ILE A 133 11.29 14.21 9.81
C ILE A 133 10.79 14.48 8.40
N GLY A 134 9.51 14.69 8.23
CA GLY A 134 8.93 14.97 6.91
C GLY A 134 8.67 13.69 6.12
N ARG A 135 7.65 12.99 6.50
CA ARG A 135 7.22 11.76 5.85
C ARG A 135 6.30 12.09 4.69
N ALA A 136 6.41 11.29 3.63
CA ALA A 136 5.53 11.43 2.48
C ALA A 136 4.31 10.53 2.65
N HIS A 137 3.15 11.13 2.47
CA HIS A 137 1.87 10.43 2.36
C HIS A 137 1.29 10.77 1.00
N VAL A 138 1.35 9.83 0.09
CA VAL A 138 0.89 10.09 -1.28
C VAL A 138 -0.22 9.13 -1.65
#